data_b3c7a28436ad946e172576d277b4d728
#
_entry.id   b3c7a28436ad946e172576d277b4d728
#
_cell.length_a   1.000
_cell.length_b   1.000
_cell.length_c   1.000
_cell.angle_alpha   90.00
_cell.angle_beta   90.00
_cell.angle_gamma   90.00
#
_symmetry.space_group_name_H-M   'P 1'
#
loop_
_entity.id
_entity.type
_entity.pdbx_description
1 polymer ?
#
loop_
_entity_poly.entity_id
_entity_poly.type
_entity_poly.pdbx_seq_one_letter_code
_entity_poly.pdbx_strand_id
1 'polypeptide(L)'
;MPAAFRFLISFAVFAWSLAVTAVPPAFPGAEGFGAVASGGRGGTVYYVTTLDPDPMGVIPGSLNHALRQSGPRYVLFKVSGVIHGIGNIVHGDVTIAGQTSPGGVIVRGLICDGHYERNDCDNVIARHLRTRPAWADPLPPGGEHLDDGLRLDGISRFIFDHFSIAHATDEAVQVSWASQGTIQRSIIAETVGSHAEFGGMLMNYSHPEHPQNQVSVLKNLWYRIRGRLPEISCEASGYDGDPGSSADCQAHAYQLEVSNNYYHDPGFLLWYNRDVDQNAGLGPYRLQFNLVGNRMQVRAGHPYGMVLHDVLDVADNQLYVNDNHLSPYPAYLDYQLFYCCNDFPTEAPNTDLGVATRRASRHAFGDVAYLDATTLAGALLGNTGALPADPMDRRIRSDVADGSIDPTAHETPLALDALTLDFPAGSPPPAPVDSDNDGMPNAFELQHAALGLNPNVADHNGAALSLPLTGVSGYTNLEVYLNLLADALVSDTGTLIFGNGFEQ
;
A
#
# COMPACT_ATOMS: atom_id res chain seq x y z
N MET A 1 -5.18 -86.48 -4.88
CA MET A 1 -4.58 -85.22 -4.37
C MET A 1 -5.01 -84.08 -5.29
N PRO A 2 -5.93 -83.18 -4.85
CA PRO A 2 -6.33 -82.04 -5.70
C PRO A 2 -5.44 -80.83 -5.46
N ALA A 3 -5.02 -80.19 -6.55
CA ALA A 3 -4.24 -79.00 -6.59
C ALA A 3 -5.13 -77.76 -6.31
N ALA A 4 -4.73 -76.98 -5.34
CA ALA A 4 -5.40 -75.69 -5.00
C ALA A 4 -4.88 -74.55 -5.88
N PHE A 5 -5.78 -73.98 -6.69
CA PHE A 5 -5.54 -72.74 -7.43
C PHE A 5 -5.72 -71.55 -6.49
N ARG A 6 -4.67 -70.79 -6.26
CA ARG A 6 -4.74 -69.44 -5.54
C ARG A 6 -4.94 -68.38 -6.57
N PHE A 7 -6.09 -67.72 -6.53
CA PHE A 7 -6.34 -66.45 -7.23
C PHE A 7 -5.74 -65.30 -6.42
N LEU A 8 -4.77 -64.60 -7.02
CA LEU A 8 -4.27 -63.33 -6.53
C LEU A 8 -5.15 -62.20 -7.14
N ILE A 9 -5.95 -61.55 -6.31
CA ILE A 9 -6.68 -60.35 -6.69
C ILE A 9 -5.76 -59.15 -6.38
N SER A 10 -5.20 -58.51 -7.42
CA SER A 10 -4.47 -57.27 -7.29
C SER A 10 -5.45 -56.08 -7.23
N PHE A 11 -5.54 -55.46 -6.08
CA PHE A 11 -6.23 -54.19 -5.92
C PHE A 11 -5.32 -53.08 -6.42
N ALA A 12 -5.66 -52.44 -7.56
CA ALA A 12 -5.04 -51.20 -7.99
C ALA A 12 -5.68 -50.05 -7.19
N VAL A 13 -4.94 -49.48 -6.25
CA VAL A 13 -5.34 -48.25 -5.55
C VAL A 13 -5.03 -47.07 -6.47
N PHE A 14 -6.05 -46.52 -7.11
CA PHE A 14 -5.95 -45.23 -7.79
C PHE A 14 -5.89 -44.13 -6.72
N ALA A 15 -4.72 -43.64 -6.43
CA ALA A 15 -4.55 -42.41 -5.66
C ALA A 15 -4.93 -41.22 -6.56
N TRP A 16 -6.12 -40.68 -6.36
CA TRP A 16 -6.45 -39.34 -6.87
C TRP A 16 -5.70 -38.34 -6.01
N SER A 17 -4.62 -37.80 -6.54
CA SER A 17 -4.04 -36.57 -6.01
C SER A 17 -5.03 -35.44 -6.30
N LEU A 18 -5.74 -35.00 -5.27
CA LEU A 18 -6.42 -33.71 -5.29
C LEU A 18 -5.30 -32.66 -5.42
N ALA A 19 -5.12 -32.10 -6.60
CA ALA A 19 -4.33 -30.91 -6.76
C ALA A 19 -5.04 -29.79 -5.96
N VAL A 20 -4.52 -29.49 -4.79
CA VAL A 20 -4.91 -28.25 -4.08
C VAL A 20 -4.40 -27.13 -4.97
N THR A 21 -5.31 -26.50 -5.72
CA THR A 21 -4.97 -25.26 -6.42
C THR A 21 -4.69 -24.21 -5.34
N ALA A 22 -3.44 -23.79 -5.22
CA ALA A 22 -3.09 -22.67 -4.35
C ALA A 22 -3.93 -21.45 -4.78
N VAL A 23 -4.50 -20.75 -3.80
CA VAL A 23 -5.22 -19.50 -4.07
C VAL A 23 -4.19 -18.53 -4.67
N PRO A 24 -4.47 -17.91 -5.83
CA PRO A 24 -3.53 -16.98 -6.42
C PRO A 24 -3.38 -15.75 -5.53
N PRO A 25 -2.22 -15.06 -5.59
CA PRO A 25 -2.04 -13.79 -4.87
C PRO A 25 -3.09 -12.75 -5.27
N ALA A 26 -3.12 -11.62 -4.58
CA ALA A 26 -4.07 -10.53 -4.82
C ALA A 26 -4.14 -10.13 -6.31
N PHE A 27 -2.99 -10.04 -6.93
CA PHE A 27 -2.79 -9.86 -8.38
C PHE A 27 -1.35 -10.29 -8.73
N PRO A 28 -1.01 -10.54 -10.00
CA PRO A 28 0.37 -10.73 -10.41
C PRO A 28 1.24 -9.52 -10.00
N GLY A 29 2.32 -9.75 -9.25
CA GLY A 29 3.17 -8.68 -8.69
C GLY A 29 2.77 -8.17 -7.30
N ALA A 30 1.74 -8.73 -6.68
CA ALA A 30 1.46 -8.51 -5.26
C ALA A 30 2.54 -9.18 -4.40
N GLU A 31 3.11 -8.43 -3.45
CA GLU A 31 4.20 -8.88 -2.59
C GLU A 31 3.87 -8.70 -1.10
N GLY A 32 4.65 -9.36 -0.24
CA GLY A 32 4.53 -9.22 1.19
C GLY A 32 3.30 -9.88 1.81
N PHE A 33 2.96 -9.47 3.02
CA PHE A 33 1.88 -10.09 3.80
C PHE A 33 0.49 -9.87 3.19
N GLY A 34 0.26 -8.73 2.54
CA GLY A 34 -1.03 -8.40 1.91
C GLY A 34 -1.31 -9.14 0.60
N ALA A 35 -0.32 -9.88 0.06
CA ALA A 35 -0.51 -10.66 -1.17
C ALA A 35 -1.59 -11.74 -1.05
N VAL A 36 -2.03 -12.07 0.17
CA VAL A 36 -3.11 -13.03 0.44
C VAL A 36 -4.52 -12.45 0.27
N ALA A 37 -4.65 -11.13 0.08
CA ALA A 37 -5.95 -10.50 -0.14
C ALA A 37 -6.58 -11.02 -1.45
N SER A 38 -7.88 -11.25 -1.42
CA SER A 38 -8.66 -11.60 -2.61
C SER A 38 -9.58 -10.46 -3.06
N GLY A 39 -9.75 -9.43 -2.23
CA GLY A 39 -10.61 -8.30 -2.54
C GLY A 39 -12.00 -8.71 -2.98
N GLY A 40 -12.47 -8.13 -4.05
CA GLY A 40 -13.79 -8.38 -4.62
C GLY A 40 -13.91 -9.60 -5.51
N ARG A 41 -12.98 -10.55 -5.46
CA ARG A 41 -12.94 -11.73 -6.35
C ARG A 41 -14.28 -12.47 -6.39
N GLY A 42 -14.82 -12.65 -7.60
CA GLY A 42 -16.10 -13.30 -7.82
C GLY A 42 -17.32 -12.46 -7.50
N GLY A 43 -17.13 -11.17 -7.24
CA GLY A 43 -18.18 -10.27 -6.80
C GLY A 43 -18.87 -9.48 -7.90
N THR A 44 -19.69 -8.53 -7.48
CA THR A 44 -20.48 -7.63 -8.33
C THR A 44 -19.67 -6.41 -8.75
N VAL A 45 -19.86 -5.95 -9.98
CA VAL A 45 -19.26 -4.70 -10.49
C VAL A 45 -20.12 -3.50 -10.12
N TYR A 46 -19.49 -2.50 -9.48
CA TYR A 46 -20.06 -1.18 -9.23
C TYR A 46 -19.24 -0.12 -9.95
N TYR A 47 -19.91 0.72 -10.73
CA TYR A 47 -19.26 1.82 -11.43
C TYR A 47 -19.41 3.14 -10.69
N VAL A 48 -18.28 3.82 -10.52
CA VAL A 48 -18.27 5.24 -10.13
C VAL A 48 -18.47 6.06 -11.41
N THR A 49 -19.62 6.74 -11.49
CA THR A 49 -20.06 7.50 -12.66
C THR A 49 -20.27 8.98 -12.37
N THR A 50 -20.09 9.40 -11.13
CA THR A 50 -20.15 10.80 -10.69
C THR A 50 -18.95 11.13 -9.78
N LEU A 51 -18.56 12.40 -9.78
CA LEU A 51 -17.55 12.95 -8.85
C LEU A 51 -18.19 13.54 -7.58
N ASP A 52 -19.48 13.33 -7.39
CA ASP A 52 -20.17 13.77 -6.16
C ASP A 52 -19.55 13.09 -4.94
N PRO A 53 -19.18 13.83 -3.88
CA PRO A 53 -18.56 13.27 -2.69
C PRO A 53 -19.48 12.33 -1.90
N ASP A 54 -20.79 12.56 -1.94
CA ASP A 54 -21.83 11.74 -1.32
C ASP A 54 -21.42 11.09 0.02
N PRO A 55 -21.18 11.85 1.09
CA PRO A 55 -20.64 11.30 2.33
C PRO A 55 -21.54 10.25 2.98
N MET A 56 -22.84 10.24 2.63
CA MET A 56 -23.81 9.26 3.12
C MET A 56 -23.89 8.00 2.27
N GLY A 57 -23.31 7.98 1.06
CA GLY A 57 -23.35 6.83 0.15
C GLY A 57 -24.72 6.50 -0.40
N VAL A 58 -25.58 7.51 -0.57
CA VAL A 58 -26.98 7.34 -1.02
C VAL A 58 -27.18 7.59 -2.51
N ILE A 59 -26.19 8.14 -3.21
CA ILE A 59 -26.26 8.47 -4.63
C ILE A 59 -25.70 7.32 -5.45
N PRO A 60 -26.51 6.57 -6.21
CA PRO A 60 -26.01 5.53 -7.09
C PRO A 60 -24.97 6.08 -8.07
N GLY A 61 -23.83 5.41 -8.17
CA GLY A 61 -22.71 5.84 -8.99
C GLY A 61 -21.71 6.77 -8.28
N SER A 62 -21.92 7.15 -7.03
CA SER A 62 -20.86 7.76 -6.20
C SER A 62 -19.89 6.71 -5.69
N LEU A 63 -18.67 7.15 -5.34
CA LEU A 63 -17.67 6.28 -4.71
C LEU A 63 -18.20 5.68 -3.40
N ASN A 64 -18.73 6.51 -2.51
CA ASN A 64 -19.21 6.05 -1.21
C ASN A 64 -20.43 5.13 -1.32
N HIS A 65 -21.28 5.29 -2.35
CA HIS A 65 -22.35 4.33 -2.60
C HIS A 65 -21.77 2.92 -2.87
N ALA A 66 -20.73 2.82 -3.69
CA ALA A 66 -20.10 1.54 -4.00
C ALA A 66 -19.34 0.95 -2.79
N LEU A 67 -18.66 1.81 -2.00
CA LEU A 67 -17.88 1.39 -0.83
C LEU A 67 -18.76 0.89 0.33
N ARG A 68 -20.01 1.35 0.41
CA ARG A 68 -20.98 0.94 1.43
C ARG A 68 -21.79 -0.31 1.10
N GLN A 69 -21.63 -0.85 -0.11
CA GLN A 69 -22.28 -2.12 -0.44
C GLN A 69 -21.61 -3.27 0.31
N SER A 70 -22.35 -4.30 0.65
CA SER A 70 -21.85 -5.51 1.30
C SER A 70 -21.56 -6.63 0.30
N GLY A 71 -20.71 -7.56 0.70
CA GLY A 71 -20.30 -8.72 -0.11
C GLY A 71 -19.22 -8.40 -1.14
N PRO A 72 -18.66 -9.44 -1.79
CA PRO A 72 -17.58 -9.28 -2.74
C PRO A 72 -17.96 -8.36 -3.91
N ARG A 73 -17.08 -7.38 -4.19
CA ARG A 73 -17.38 -6.37 -5.23
C ARG A 73 -16.15 -5.73 -5.81
N TYR A 74 -16.27 -5.31 -7.05
CA TYR A 74 -15.32 -4.47 -7.76
C TYR A 74 -15.86 -3.06 -7.87
N VAL A 75 -15.05 -2.07 -7.52
CA VAL A 75 -15.35 -0.63 -7.67
C VAL A 75 -14.50 -0.09 -8.79
N LEU A 76 -15.12 0.19 -9.93
CA LEU A 76 -14.49 0.64 -11.18
C LEU A 76 -14.93 2.07 -11.50
N PHE A 77 -14.09 2.83 -12.21
CA PHE A 77 -14.33 4.24 -12.46
C PHE A 77 -14.60 4.48 -13.96
N LYS A 78 -15.76 5.07 -14.28
CA LYS A 78 -16.11 5.60 -15.61
C LYS A 78 -15.94 7.13 -15.68
N VAL A 79 -15.41 7.75 -14.62
CA VAL A 79 -15.15 9.19 -14.51
C VAL A 79 -13.68 9.46 -14.20
N SER A 80 -13.25 10.69 -14.48
CA SER A 80 -11.93 11.21 -14.11
C SER A 80 -12.08 12.59 -13.52
N GLY A 81 -11.32 12.88 -12.48
CA GLY A 81 -11.41 14.17 -11.80
C GLY A 81 -11.23 14.09 -10.29
N VAL A 82 -11.72 15.10 -9.60
CA VAL A 82 -11.58 15.26 -8.16
C VAL A 82 -12.92 14.97 -7.48
N ILE A 83 -12.94 13.98 -6.61
CA ILE A 83 -14.03 13.73 -5.66
C ILE A 83 -13.70 14.50 -4.38
N HIS A 84 -14.42 15.60 -4.12
CA HIS A 84 -14.19 16.46 -2.96
C HIS A 84 -14.72 15.84 -1.65
N GLY A 85 -14.40 14.58 -1.41
CA GLY A 85 -14.84 13.82 -0.25
C GLY A 85 -13.90 12.68 0.09
N ILE A 86 -14.10 12.14 1.28
CA ILE A 86 -13.41 10.95 1.79
C ILE A 86 -14.15 9.72 1.28
N GLY A 87 -13.39 8.75 0.76
CA GLY A 87 -13.90 7.41 0.49
C GLY A 87 -13.91 6.60 1.79
N ASN A 88 -15.09 6.17 2.24
CA ASN A 88 -15.25 5.40 3.47
C ASN A 88 -15.56 3.93 3.14
N ILE A 89 -14.61 3.05 3.38
CA ILE A 89 -14.78 1.60 3.21
C ILE A 89 -15.55 1.07 4.42
N VAL A 90 -16.81 0.77 4.23
CA VAL A 90 -17.71 0.27 5.32
C VAL A 90 -17.68 -1.25 5.40
N HIS A 91 -17.58 -1.92 4.25
CA HIS A 91 -17.49 -3.36 4.16
C HIS A 91 -16.28 -3.78 3.34
N GLY A 92 -15.63 -4.83 3.78
CA GLY A 92 -14.52 -5.47 3.09
C GLY A 92 -14.92 -6.27 1.84
N ASP A 93 -14.12 -7.26 1.49
CA ASP A 93 -14.28 -8.04 0.27
C ASP A 93 -14.41 -7.13 -0.97
N VAL A 94 -13.53 -6.12 -1.08
CA VAL A 94 -13.60 -5.10 -2.13
C VAL A 94 -12.29 -4.95 -2.89
N THR A 95 -12.40 -4.84 -4.22
CA THR A 95 -11.32 -4.38 -5.10
C THR A 95 -11.67 -3.00 -5.63
N ILE A 96 -10.85 -1.98 -5.31
CA ILE A 96 -11.00 -0.60 -5.78
C ILE A 96 -9.95 -0.38 -6.87
N ALA A 97 -10.41 -0.29 -8.11
CA ALA A 97 -9.54 -0.27 -9.29
C ALA A 97 -9.46 1.13 -9.91
N GLY A 98 -8.65 2.02 -9.32
CA GLY A 98 -8.45 3.38 -9.82
C GLY A 98 -7.87 3.45 -11.24
N GLN A 99 -7.12 2.40 -11.66
CA GLN A 99 -6.60 2.27 -13.02
C GLN A 99 -7.67 2.22 -14.11
N THR A 100 -8.93 1.95 -13.77
CA THR A 100 -10.05 1.97 -14.73
C THR A 100 -10.55 3.37 -15.03
N SER A 101 -10.17 4.36 -14.24
CA SER A 101 -10.48 5.76 -14.52
C SER A 101 -9.71 6.21 -15.77
N PRO A 102 -10.39 6.75 -16.79
CA PRO A 102 -9.75 7.12 -18.05
C PRO A 102 -8.63 8.17 -17.92
N GLY A 103 -8.67 9.02 -16.91
CA GLY A 103 -7.65 10.05 -16.67
C GLY A 103 -7.21 10.15 -15.22
N GLY A 104 -7.63 9.22 -14.36
CA GLY A 104 -7.31 9.20 -12.95
C GLY A 104 -8.35 9.87 -12.05
N VAL A 105 -8.28 9.54 -10.76
CA VAL A 105 -9.15 10.10 -9.72
C VAL A 105 -8.30 10.57 -8.54
N ILE A 106 -8.68 11.71 -7.98
CA ILE A 106 -8.18 12.23 -6.71
C ILE A 106 -9.34 12.21 -5.72
N VAL A 107 -9.10 11.70 -4.52
CA VAL A 107 -10.04 11.75 -3.38
C VAL A 107 -9.40 12.49 -2.23
N ARG A 108 -10.16 12.98 -1.28
CA ARG A 108 -9.63 13.65 -0.09
C ARG A 108 -8.85 12.68 0.80
N GLY A 109 -9.38 11.50 1.04
CA GLY A 109 -8.74 10.42 1.78
C GLY A 109 -9.46 9.11 1.49
N LEU A 110 -8.87 7.99 1.88
CA LEU A 110 -9.52 6.68 1.84
C LEU A 110 -9.38 6.03 3.21
N ILE A 111 -10.49 5.75 3.84
CA ILE A 111 -10.55 5.37 5.25
C ILE A 111 -11.30 4.06 5.43
N CYS A 112 -10.69 3.14 6.19
CA CYS A 112 -11.34 2.06 6.89
C CYS A 112 -11.30 2.41 8.38
N ASP A 113 -12.43 2.66 9.00
CA ASP A 113 -12.54 2.89 10.44
C ASP A 113 -13.21 1.68 11.11
N GLY A 114 -12.43 0.66 11.38
CA GLY A 114 -12.88 -0.52 12.11
C GLY A 114 -13.00 -0.29 13.61
N HIS A 115 -12.43 0.80 14.12
CA HIS A 115 -12.42 1.09 15.55
C HIS A 115 -13.64 1.91 16.02
N TYR A 116 -13.77 3.17 15.56
CA TYR A 116 -14.87 4.03 16.03
C TYR A 116 -16.18 3.73 15.34
N GLU A 117 -16.15 3.58 14.01
CA GLU A 117 -17.33 3.30 13.19
C GLU A 117 -17.66 1.81 13.12
N ARG A 118 -16.73 0.94 13.58
CA ARG A 118 -16.85 -0.52 13.55
C ARG A 118 -17.14 -1.08 12.17
N ASN A 119 -16.54 -0.50 11.17
CA ASN A 119 -16.63 -0.97 9.81
C ASN A 119 -15.90 -2.31 9.66
N ASP A 120 -16.54 -3.28 9.03
CA ASP A 120 -15.92 -4.56 8.66
C ASP A 120 -15.28 -4.41 7.29
N CYS A 121 -14.07 -3.85 7.25
CA CYS A 121 -13.37 -3.59 6.01
C CYS A 121 -12.17 -4.54 5.74
N ASP A 122 -12.27 -5.76 6.16
CA ASP A 122 -11.30 -6.79 5.86
C ASP A 122 -11.27 -7.18 4.38
N ASN A 123 -10.11 -7.65 3.90
CA ASN A 123 -9.94 -8.16 2.55
C ASN A 123 -10.12 -7.09 1.46
N VAL A 124 -9.20 -6.13 1.44
CA VAL A 124 -9.22 -4.98 0.52
C VAL A 124 -8.03 -5.01 -0.45
N ILE A 125 -8.33 -4.87 -1.73
CA ILE A 125 -7.34 -4.55 -2.76
C ILE A 125 -7.67 -3.16 -3.30
N ALA A 126 -6.74 -2.21 -3.24
CA ALA A 126 -6.93 -0.89 -3.81
C ALA A 126 -5.69 -0.48 -4.62
N ARG A 127 -5.91 0.03 -5.84
CA ARG A 127 -4.82 0.33 -6.78
C ARG A 127 -5.06 1.65 -7.52
N HIS A 128 -3.97 2.39 -7.79
CA HIS A 128 -3.93 3.58 -8.66
C HIS A 128 -4.89 4.71 -8.26
N LEU A 129 -4.98 5.01 -6.97
CA LEU A 129 -5.73 6.16 -6.46
C LEU A 129 -4.81 7.24 -5.90
N ARG A 130 -5.30 8.47 -5.86
CA ARG A 130 -4.63 9.60 -5.23
C ARG A 130 -5.43 10.10 -4.05
N THR A 131 -4.74 10.37 -2.95
CA THR A 131 -5.33 11.02 -1.77
C THR A 131 -4.64 12.36 -1.50
N ARG A 132 -5.45 13.41 -1.26
CA ARG A 132 -4.98 14.78 -1.04
C ARG A 132 -5.86 15.45 0.02
N PRO A 133 -5.63 15.22 1.32
CA PRO A 133 -6.50 15.74 2.39
C PRO A 133 -6.56 17.26 2.48
N ALA A 134 -5.43 17.96 2.35
CA ALA A 134 -5.31 19.40 2.60
C ALA A 134 -5.72 20.32 1.44
N TRP A 135 -6.45 19.81 0.49
CA TRP A 135 -6.86 20.69 -0.62
C TRP A 135 -8.05 21.60 -0.33
N ALA A 136 -8.76 21.41 0.76
CA ALA A 136 -9.91 22.26 1.08
C ALA A 136 -9.43 23.68 1.33
N ASP A 137 -9.64 24.58 0.36
CA ASP A 137 -9.38 25.99 0.49
C ASP A 137 -10.67 26.75 0.80
N PRO A 138 -10.67 27.61 1.79
CA PRO A 138 -9.62 27.75 2.80
C PRO A 138 -9.76 26.72 3.91
N LEU A 139 -8.64 26.27 4.49
CA LEU A 139 -8.70 25.62 5.80
C LEU A 139 -9.57 26.50 6.72
N PRO A 140 -10.59 25.97 7.38
CA PRO A 140 -11.50 26.79 8.17
C PRO A 140 -10.71 27.58 9.21
N PRO A 141 -10.98 28.89 9.39
CA PRO A 141 -10.24 29.71 10.32
C PRO A 141 -10.24 29.09 11.72
N GLY A 142 -9.06 28.70 12.20
CA GLY A 142 -8.86 28.17 13.55
C GLY A 142 -9.15 26.66 13.74
N GLY A 143 -9.36 25.91 12.67
CA GLY A 143 -9.52 24.46 12.72
C GLY A 143 -8.69 23.77 11.65
N GLU A 144 -7.53 23.25 12.01
CA GLU A 144 -6.92 22.19 11.21
C GLU A 144 -7.79 20.95 11.40
N HIS A 145 -8.37 20.46 10.32
CA HIS A 145 -8.87 19.12 10.32
C HIS A 145 -7.65 18.21 10.15
N LEU A 146 -7.39 17.38 11.13
CA LEU A 146 -6.40 16.33 11.03
C LEU A 146 -7.01 15.23 10.17
N ASP A 147 -6.59 15.18 8.90
CA ASP A 147 -7.10 14.21 7.93
C ASP A 147 -5.93 13.39 7.39
N ASP A 148 -6.06 12.07 7.50
CA ASP A 148 -5.12 11.11 6.96
C ASP A 148 -5.30 10.92 5.45
N GLY A 149 -4.20 10.63 4.76
CA GLY A 149 -4.26 10.20 3.37
C GLY A 149 -4.88 8.82 3.23
N LEU A 150 -4.36 7.85 3.99
CA LEU A 150 -4.95 6.53 4.22
C LEU A 150 -5.09 6.30 5.71
N ARG A 151 -6.25 5.87 6.16
CA ARG A 151 -6.49 5.43 7.52
C ARG A 151 -7.00 4.00 7.51
N LEU A 152 -6.25 3.09 8.12
CA LEU A 152 -6.43 1.65 8.04
C LEU A 152 -6.50 1.09 9.46
N ASP A 153 -7.64 1.29 10.10
CA ASP A 153 -7.87 0.89 11.49
C ASP A 153 -8.73 -0.38 11.55
N GLY A 154 -8.23 -1.41 12.23
CA GLY A 154 -8.95 -2.67 12.43
C GLY A 154 -9.12 -3.51 11.16
N ILE A 155 -8.23 -3.36 10.19
CA ILE A 155 -8.28 -4.04 8.89
C ILE A 155 -7.36 -5.26 8.85
N SER A 156 -7.76 -6.30 8.15
CA SER A 156 -6.88 -7.43 7.82
C SER A 156 -6.94 -7.82 6.34
N ARG A 157 -5.89 -8.50 5.87
CA ARG A 157 -5.78 -8.96 4.47
C ARG A 157 -5.98 -7.83 3.47
N PHE A 158 -5.06 -6.87 3.45
CA PHE A 158 -5.17 -5.71 2.59
C PHE A 158 -3.89 -5.46 1.77
N ILE A 159 -4.07 -4.90 0.58
CA ILE A 159 -2.97 -4.42 -0.24
C ILE A 159 -3.35 -3.11 -0.95
N PHE A 160 -2.54 -2.07 -0.70
CA PHE A 160 -2.62 -0.77 -1.34
C PHE A 160 -1.41 -0.63 -2.27
N ASP A 161 -1.68 -0.51 -3.55
CA ASP A 161 -0.66 -0.58 -4.60
C ASP A 161 -0.74 0.61 -5.55
N HIS A 162 0.38 1.25 -5.86
CA HIS A 162 0.45 2.42 -6.74
C HIS A 162 -0.46 3.58 -6.30
N PHE A 163 -0.42 3.92 -5.02
CA PHE A 163 -1.08 5.14 -4.52
C PHE A 163 -0.17 6.36 -4.65
N SER A 164 -0.77 7.54 -4.80
CA SER A 164 -0.10 8.82 -4.59
C SER A 164 -0.76 9.52 -3.42
N ILE A 165 -0.08 9.52 -2.28
CA ILE A 165 -0.55 10.05 -1.00
C ILE A 165 0.25 11.32 -0.72
N ALA A 166 -0.41 12.47 -0.62
CA ALA A 166 0.28 13.71 -0.33
C ALA A 166 -0.63 14.76 0.30
N HIS A 167 -0.01 15.76 0.92
CA HIS A 167 -0.70 16.86 1.58
C HIS A 167 -1.66 16.37 2.67
N ALA A 168 -1.34 15.28 3.36
CA ALA A 168 -2.04 14.92 4.59
C ALA A 168 -1.82 16.01 5.64
N THR A 169 -2.80 16.24 6.50
CA THR A 169 -2.72 17.21 7.60
C THR A 169 -2.54 16.53 8.95
N ASP A 170 -2.65 15.22 8.98
CA ASP A 170 -2.23 14.33 10.04
C ASP A 170 -1.22 13.33 9.46
N GLU A 171 -1.45 12.04 9.50
CA GLU A 171 -0.57 11.07 8.87
C GLU A 171 -0.85 10.91 7.36
N ALA A 172 0.22 10.78 6.57
CA ALA A 172 0.04 10.29 5.20
C ALA A 172 -0.63 8.91 5.22
N VAL A 173 -0.22 8.05 6.17
CA VAL A 173 -0.79 6.72 6.36
C VAL A 173 -0.86 6.38 7.84
N GLN A 174 -2.03 6.01 8.35
CA GLN A 174 -2.20 5.36 9.64
C GLN A 174 -2.54 3.89 9.45
N VAL A 175 -1.89 3.02 10.23
CA VAL A 175 -2.13 1.57 10.24
C VAL A 175 -2.22 1.13 11.70
N SER A 176 -3.41 0.82 12.16
CA SER A 176 -3.67 0.51 13.57
C SER A 176 -4.57 -0.70 13.71
N TRP A 177 -4.33 -1.54 14.70
CA TRP A 177 -5.07 -2.81 14.90
C TRP A 177 -5.16 -3.64 13.62
N ALA A 178 -4.13 -3.60 12.79
CA ALA A 178 -4.15 -4.10 11.43
C ALA A 178 -3.24 -5.30 11.23
N SER A 179 -3.61 -6.20 10.34
CA SER A 179 -2.80 -7.39 10.07
C SER A 179 -2.85 -7.85 8.62
N GLN A 180 -1.84 -8.64 8.21
CA GLN A 180 -1.74 -9.21 6.88
C GLN A 180 -1.84 -8.15 5.77
N GLY A 181 -1.09 -7.06 5.93
CA GLY A 181 -1.17 -5.89 5.06
C GLY A 181 0.08 -5.64 4.24
N THR A 182 -0.09 -5.01 3.08
CA THR A 182 1.00 -4.48 2.27
C THR A 182 0.64 -3.10 1.71
N ILE A 183 1.59 -2.17 1.82
CA ILE A 183 1.57 -0.89 1.10
C ILE A 183 2.79 -0.89 0.20
N GLN A 184 2.57 -0.94 -1.11
CA GLN A 184 3.65 -1.08 -2.07
C GLN A 184 3.56 -0.09 -3.23
N ARG A 185 4.73 0.23 -3.84
CA ARG A 185 4.87 1.03 -5.07
C ARG A 185 4.08 2.34 -5.03
N SER A 186 4.00 2.95 -3.86
CA SER A 186 3.26 4.20 -3.65
C SER A 186 4.20 5.38 -3.51
N ILE A 187 3.73 6.57 -3.89
CA ILE A 187 4.34 7.84 -3.53
C ILE A 187 3.70 8.29 -2.21
N ILE A 188 4.54 8.59 -1.21
CA ILE A 188 4.14 9.13 0.08
C ILE A 188 4.90 10.44 0.26
N ALA A 189 4.19 11.59 0.26
CA ALA A 189 4.84 12.86 0.06
C ALA A 189 4.23 14.02 0.86
N GLU A 190 5.09 14.92 1.26
CA GLU A 190 4.78 16.31 1.64
C GLU A 190 3.57 16.45 2.57
N THR A 191 3.66 15.93 3.79
CA THR A 191 2.65 16.17 4.83
C THR A 191 2.70 17.64 5.25
N VAL A 192 1.56 18.25 5.47
CA VAL A 192 1.39 19.70 5.74
C VAL A 192 0.62 19.91 7.04
N GLY A 193 0.56 21.17 7.50
CA GLY A 193 -0.19 21.54 8.72
C GLY A 193 0.63 21.40 9.99
N SER A 194 -0.06 21.37 11.14
CA SER A 194 0.56 21.35 12.47
C SER A 194 1.27 20.04 12.78
N HIS A 195 0.84 18.95 12.18
CA HIS A 195 1.43 17.62 12.33
C HIS A 195 2.48 17.28 11.27
N ALA A 196 2.89 18.23 10.43
CA ALA A 196 3.88 17.98 9.38
C ALA A 196 5.18 17.34 9.88
N GLU A 197 5.56 17.55 11.14
CA GLU A 197 6.78 16.95 11.74
C GLU A 197 6.65 15.44 11.95
N PHE A 198 5.43 14.94 12.06
CA PHE A 198 5.11 13.55 12.39
C PHE A 198 4.19 12.88 11.36
N GLY A 199 3.96 13.52 10.25
CA GLY A 199 2.91 13.16 9.31
C GLY A 199 3.27 12.08 8.29
N GLY A 200 4.20 11.19 8.58
CA GLY A 200 4.55 10.08 7.69
C GLY A 200 3.58 8.90 7.80
N MET A 201 4.10 7.76 8.25
CA MET A 201 3.31 6.56 8.49
C MET A 201 3.37 6.18 9.97
N LEU A 202 2.21 6.12 10.61
CA LEU A 202 2.06 5.71 11.98
C LEU A 202 1.52 4.28 12.05
N MET A 203 2.26 3.41 12.73
CA MET A 203 1.89 2.03 13.02
C MET A 203 1.77 1.88 14.53
N ASN A 204 0.56 2.07 15.03
CA ASN A 204 0.30 2.04 16.46
C ASN A 204 -0.86 1.11 16.80
N TYR A 205 -1.26 1.09 18.04
CA TYR A 205 -2.38 0.36 18.62
C TYR A 205 -2.46 -1.12 18.22
N SER A 206 -2.64 -1.95 19.23
CA SER A 206 -2.83 -3.38 19.07
C SER A 206 -3.85 -3.89 20.08
N HIS A 207 -4.61 -4.91 19.72
CA HIS A 207 -5.60 -5.53 20.57
C HIS A 207 -5.56 -7.04 20.39
N PRO A 208 -5.82 -7.87 21.43
CA PRO A 208 -5.81 -9.33 21.28
C PRO A 208 -6.72 -9.87 20.16
N GLU A 209 -7.84 -9.22 19.89
CA GLU A 209 -8.76 -9.61 18.80
C GLU A 209 -8.39 -8.99 17.45
N HIS A 210 -7.67 -7.86 17.46
CA HIS A 210 -7.19 -7.13 16.30
C HIS A 210 -5.71 -6.79 16.45
N PRO A 211 -4.82 -7.79 16.40
CA PRO A 211 -3.40 -7.58 16.66
C PRO A 211 -2.73 -6.80 15.52
N GLN A 212 -1.94 -5.81 15.88
CA GLN A 212 -1.04 -5.14 14.95
C GLN A 212 0.08 -6.12 14.59
N ASN A 213 0.04 -6.70 13.39
CA ASN A 213 0.98 -7.73 12.98
C ASN A 213 1.03 -7.93 11.46
N GLN A 214 2.12 -8.50 10.95
CA GLN A 214 2.24 -8.91 9.56
C GLN A 214 1.97 -7.76 8.57
N VAL A 215 2.79 -6.71 8.65
CA VAL A 215 2.72 -5.56 7.73
C VAL A 215 3.98 -5.48 6.88
N SER A 216 3.80 -5.18 5.60
CA SER A 216 4.87 -4.95 4.64
C SER A 216 4.76 -3.55 4.03
N VAL A 217 5.88 -2.83 4.02
CA VAL A 217 6.04 -1.50 3.39
C VAL A 217 7.12 -1.63 2.32
N LEU A 218 6.72 -1.74 1.05
CA LEU A 218 7.58 -2.22 -0.01
C LEU A 218 7.67 -1.26 -1.19
N LYS A 219 8.90 -0.95 -1.63
CA LYS A 219 9.14 -0.28 -2.92
C LYS A 219 8.39 1.06 -3.06
N ASN A 220 8.23 1.79 -1.96
CA ASN A 220 7.60 3.10 -1.97
C ASN A 220 8.62 4.21 -2.19
N LEU A 221 8.18 5.28 -2.81
CA LEU A 221 8.91 6.54 -2.94
C LEU A 221 8.40 7.51 -1.87
N TRP A 222 9.23 7.81 -0.88
CA TRP A 222 8.97 8.78 0.17
C TRP A 222 9.64 10.10 -0.21
N TYR A 223 8.87 11.17 -0.22
CA TYR A 223 9.36 12.46 -0.68
C TYR A 223 9.03 13.56 0.32
N ARG A 224 10.06 14.17 0.90
CA ARG A 224 9.96 15.28 1.87
C ARG A 224 9.02 15.00 3.05
N ILE A 225 8.95 13.79 3.51
CA ILE A 225 8.28 13.44 4.75
C ILE A 225 9.22 13.79 5.91
N ARG A 226 8.72 14.54 6.91
CA ARG A 226 9.55 15.06 8.00
C ARG A 226 9.81 14.06 9.11
N GLY A 227 8.86 13.18 9.42
CA GLY A 227 8.98 12.15 10.45
C GLY A 227 8.03 10.99 10.23
N ARG A 228 8.13 9.93 11.04
CA ARG A 228 7.34 8.69 10.95
C ARG A 228 7.50 7.95 9.62
N LEU A 229 8.70 7.37 9.39
CA LEU A 229 9.06 6.76 8.11
C LEU A 229 9.38 5.24 8.16
N PRO A 230 8.55 4.36 8.74
CA PRO A 230 7.43 4.58 9.63
C PRO A 230 7.82 4.77 11.09
N GLU A 231 6.91 5.29 11.90
CA GLU A 231 6.93 5.14 13.35
C GLU A 231 6.19 3.88 13.75
N ILE A 232 6.79 3.12 14.68
CA ILE A 232 6.17 1.97 15.30
C ILE A 232 6.02 2.33 16.77
N SER A 233 4.80 2.58 17.22
CA SER A 233 4.55 2.93 18.61
C SER A 233 3.51 2.01 19.24
N CYS A 234 3.79 1.58 20.46
CA CYS A 234 2.79 0.95 21.28
C CYS A 234 2.07 2.02 22.10
N GLU A 235 0.82 2.25 21.79
CA GLU A 235 0.01 3.26 22.45
C GLU A 235 -1.20 2.63 23.12
N ALA A 236 -1.55 3.13 24.32
CA ALA A 236 -2.74 2.71 25.04
C ALA A 236 -3.97 3.37 24.42
N SER A 237 -4.62 2.66 23.54
CA SER A 237 -5.94 3.05 23.07
C SER A 237 -6.92 1.92 23.30
N GLY A 238 -8.02 2.23 23.96
CA GLY A 238 -9.07 1.26 24.17
C GLY A 238 -9.80 0.90 22.90
N TYR A 239 -9.46 -0.21 22.30
CA TYR A 239 -10.32 -0.79 21.28
C TYR A 239 -11.71 -1.03 21.88
N ASP A 240 -12.75 -0.64 21.17
CA ASP A 240 -14.15 -0.71 21.66
C ASP A 240 -14.45 0.10 22.92
N GLY A 241 -13.64 1.10 23.25
CA GLY A 241 -13.82 1.91 24.45
C GLY A 241 -13.34 1.23 25.74
N ASP A 242 -12.62 0.12 25.66
CA ASP A 242 -11.94 -0.50 26.78
C ASP A 242 -10.52 0.06 26.94
N PRO A 243 -10.26 0.96 27.89
CA PRO A 243 -8.96 1.62 28.04
C PRO A 243 -7.84 0.68 28.48
N GLY A 244 -8.14 -0.57 28.79
CA GLY A 244 -7.15 -1.56 29.22
C GLY A 244 -6.74 -2.54 28.11
N SER A 245 -7.33 -2.45 26.93
CA SER A 245 -7.22 -3.50 25.91
C SER A 245 -5.97 -3.44 25.04
N SER A 246 -5.18 -2.39 25.13
CA SER A 246 -3.97 -2.20 24.29
C SER A 246 -2.73 -2.94 24.81
N ALA A 247 -2.85 -3.76 25.83
CA ALA A 247 -1.73 -4.51 26.42
C ALA A 247 -1.13 -5.60 25.50
N ASP A 248 -1.59 -5.68 24.24
CA ASP A 248 -1.18 -6.74 23.32
C ASP A 248 0.18 -6.52 22.64
N CYS A 249 0.77 -5.34 22.73
CA CYS A 249 2.05 -5.03 22.09
C CYS A 249 3.20 -5.98 22.45
N GLN A 250 3.14 -6.58 23.63
CA GLN A 250 4.10 -7.56 24.12
C GLN A 250 3.64 -9.02 23.99
N ALA A 251 2.37 -9.26 23.65
CA ALA A 251 1.80 -10.61 23.67
C ALA A 251 2.33 -11.49 22.56
N HIS A 252 2.66 -10.91 21.40
CA HIS A 252 3.26 -11.63 20.27
C HIS A 252 4.33 -10.77 19.59
N ALA A 253 5.12 -11.38 18.71
CA ALA A 253 6.09 -10.65 17.92
C ALA A 253 5.41 -9.99 16.72
N TYR A 254 5.58 -8.68 16.56
CA TYR A 254 5.14 -7.97 15.38
C TYR A 254 6.08 -8.29 14.21
N GLN A 255 5.56 -8.95 13.20
CA GLN A 255 6.27 -9.28 11.98
C GLN A 255 6.18 -8.12 11.00
N LEU A 256 7.33 -7.49 10.72
CA LEU A 256 7.41 -6.30 9.89
C LEU A 256 8.45 -6.45 8.78
N GLU A 257 8.08 -6.09 7.58
CA GLU A 257 8.96 -6.02 6.41
C GLU A 257 8.98 -4.58 5.89
N VAL A 258 10.14 -3.91 5.92
CA VAL A 258 10.33 -2.57 5.33
C VAL A 258 11.47 -2.66 4.33
N SER A 259 11.15 -2.76 3.04
CA SER A 259 12.16 -3.12 2.05
C SER A 259 12.01 -2.37 0.74
N ASN A 260 13.17 -2.03 0.17
CA ASN A 260 13.28 -1.31 -1.10
C ASN A 260 12.53 0.02 -1.15
N ASN A 261 12.38 0.71 -0.02
CA ASN A 261 11.84 2.06 -0.02
C ASN A 261 12.95 3.08 -0.33
N TYR A 262 12.62 4.07 -1.13
CA TYR A 262 13.51 5.19 -1.44
C TYR A 262 12.99 6.44 -0.72
N TYR A 263 13.80 6.97 0.18
CA TYR A 263 13.49 8.18 0.96
C TYR A 263 14.27 9.35 0.39
N HIS A 264 13.57 10.30 -0.21
CA HIS A 264 14.15 11.49 -0.80
C HIS A 264 13.88 12.69 0.09
N ASP A 265 14.96 13.34 0.52
CA ASP A 265 14.91 14.53 1.38
C ASP A 265 14.01 14.34 2.61
N PRO A 266 14.22 13.29 3.41
CA PRO A 266 13.44 13.09 4.63
C PRO A 266 13.82 14.12 5.70
N GLY A 267 12.91 14.33 6.65
CA GLY A 267 13.17 15.16 7.82
C GLY A 267 14.14 14.50 8.81
N PHE A 268 13.89 14.66 10.10
CA PHE A 268 14.86 14.28 11.13
C PHE A 268 14.62 12.90 11.75
N LEU A 269 13.38 12.42 11.78
CA LEU A 269 13.03 11.08 12.27
C LEU A 269 12.77 10.17 11.08
N LEU A 270 13.56 9.10 10.97
CA LEU A 270 13.36 8.10 9.94
C LEU A 270 12.47 6.96 10.44
N TRP A 271 12.90 6.24 11.47
CA TRP A 271 12.11 5.17 12.08
C TRP A 271 12.33 5.14 13.59
N TYR A 272 11.33 4.72 14.34
CA TYR A 272 11.52 4.33 15.72
C TYR A 272 10.41 3.40 16.22
N ASN A 273 10.73 2.64 17.27
CA ASN A 273 9.82 1.81 18.03
C ASN A 273 9.91 2.22 19.50
N ARG A 274 8.81 2.67 20.06
CA ARG A 274 8.80 3.14 21.45
C ARG A 274 7.48 2.83 22.16
N ASP A 275 7.54 2.86 23.46
CA ASP A 275 6.36 2.98 24.32
C ASP A 275 6.06 4.46 24.51
N VAL A 276 5.02 4.94 23.86
CA VAL A 276 4.62 6.36 23.93
C VAL A 276 3.91 6.64 25.23
N ASP A 277 3.15 5.67 25.72
CA ASP A 277 2.45 5.80 27.00
C ASP A 277 3.20 5.07 28.12
N GLN A 278 4.31 5.68 28.54
CA GLN A 278 5.15 5.16 29.64
C GLN A 278 4.38 4.94 30.96
N ASN A 279 3.20 5.54 31.10
CA ASN A 279 2.37 5.36 32.29
C ASN A 279 1.56 4.06 32.26
N ALA A 280 1.31 3.50 31.08
CA ALA A 280 0.58 2.24 30.95
C ALA A 280 1.50 1.01 31.09
N GLY A 281 2.82 1.18 30.96
CA GLY A 281 3.80 0.10 31.08
C GLY A 281 3.69 -0.92 29.94
N LEU A 282 3.22 -0.51 28.76
CA LEU A 282 2.97 -1.39 27.62
C LEU A 282 4.27 -1.85 26.95
N GLY A 283 5.30 -1.02 27.04
CA GLY A 283 6.58 -1.26 26.39
C GLY A 283 6.52 -1.17 24.86
N PRO A 284 7.69 -1.16 24.19
CA PRO A 284 7.76 -1.20 22.75
C PRO A 284 7.28 -2.57 22.22
N TYR A 285 6.90 -2.64 20.95
CA TYR A 285 6.61 -3.92 20.30
C TYR A 285 7.82 -4.86 20.34
N ARG A 286 7.56 -6.14 20.42
CA ARG A 286 8.56 -7.18 20.16
C ARG A 286 8.60 -7.42 18.65
N LEU A 287 9.72 -7.12 18.00
CA LEU A 287 9.81 -7.14 16.55
C LEU A 287 10.49 -8.40 16.00
N GLN A 288 9.90 -8.98 14.98
CA GLN A 288 10.59 -9.77 13.96
C GLN A 288 10.65 -8.90 12.70
N PHE A 289 11.83 -8.36 12.38
CA PHE A 289 11.94 -7.27 11.44
C PHE A 289 12.94 -7.57 10.32
N ASN A 290 12.47 -7.47 9.07
CA ASN A 290 13.31 -7.40 7.89
C ASN A 290 13.39 -5.95 7.41
N LEU A 291 14.59 -5.39 7.35
CA LEU A 291 14.89 -4.07 6.83
C LEU A 291 15.93 -4.20 5.71
N VAL A 292 15.48 -4.21 4.44
CA VAL A 292 16.33 -4.65 3.33
C VAL A 292 16.27 -3.71 2.14
N GLY A 293 17.43 -3.34 1.63
CA GLY A 293 17.54 -2.66 0.34
C GLY A 293 16.96 -1.25 0.32
N ASN A 294 16.81 -0.59 1.45
CA ASN A 294 16.28 0.78 1.52
C ASN A 294 17.40 1.79 1.21
N ARG A 295 17.03 2.90 0.60
CA ARG A 295 17.94 3.97 0.30
C ARG A 295 17.39 5.32 0.73
N MET A 296 18.23 6.09 1.41
CA MET A 296 17.92 7.45 1.84
C MET A 296 18.85 8.44 1.16
N GLN A 297 18.27 9.44 0.51
CA GLN A 297 18.95 10.56 -0.07
C GLN A 297 18.70 11.79 0.81
N VAL A 298 19.69 12.20 1.57
CA VAL A 298 19.62 13.33 2.50
C VAL A 298 20.61 14.42 2.12
N ARG A 299 20.38 15.62 2.63
CA ARG A 299 21.31 16.76 2.43
C ARG A 299 22.65 16.50 3.12
N ALA A 300 23.70 17.12 2.61
CA ALA A 300 24.99 17.15 3.31
C ALA A 300 24.85 17.79 4.70
N GLY A 301 25.42 17.17 5.72
CA GLY A 301 25.28 17.61 7.10
C GLY A 301 23.95 17.27 7.76
N HIS A 302 23.13 16.44 7.14
CA HIS A 302 21.95 15.87 7.80
C HIS A 302 22.35 15.12 9.06
N PRO A 303 21.80 15.48 10.24
CA PRO A 303 22.34 15.01 11.52
C PRO A 303 21.91 13.59 11.89
N TYR A 304 21.00 12.97 11.14
CA TYR A 304 20.37 11.71 11.52
C TYR A 304 20.62 10.61 10.49
N GLY A 305 20.93 9.43 10.99
CA GLY A 305 20.90 8.19 10.22
C GLY A 305 19.52 7.55 10.19
N MET A 306 19.48 6.23 10.13
CA MET A 306 18.26 5.46 10.38
C MET A 306 18.00 5.42 11.89
N VAL A 307 17.13 6.26 12.38
CA VAL A 307 16.76 6.27 13.78
C VAL A 307 15.71 5.18 14.02
N LEU A 308 16.16 4.07 14.59
CA LEU A 308 15.28 3.05 15.16
C LEU A 308 15.45 3.10 16.67
N HIS A 309 14.78 4.08 17.24
CA HIS A 309 14.79 4.29 18.68
C HIS A 309 14.30 3.00 19.36
N ASP A 310 14.98 2.61 20.39
CA ASP A 310 14.66 1.48 21.26
C ASP A 310 14.60 0.10 20.56
N VAL A 311 14.59 0.03 19.23
CA VAL A 311 14.54 -1.26 18.51
C VAL A 311 15.79 -2.12 18.79
N LEU A 312 16.94 -1.48 19.00
CA LEU A 312 18.18 -2.16 19.35
C LEU A 312 18.27 -2.50 20.84
N ASP A 313 17.51 -1.84 21.68
CA ASP A 313 17.57 -1.99 23.13
C ASP A 313 16.56 -3.00 23.70
N VAL A 314 15.71 -3.56 22.85
CA VAL A 314 14.75 -4.60 23.23
C VAL A 314 15.35 -5.97 22.95
N ALA A 315 15.68 -6.73 23.97
CA ALA A 315 16.38 -8.03 23.87
C ALA A 315 15.63 -9.07 23.03
N ASP A 316 14.29 -9.02 23.04
CA ASP A 316 13.43 -9.94 22.28
C ASP A 316 13.28 -9.57 20.82
N ASN A 317 13.78 -8.40 20.40
CA ASN A 317 13.75 -8.00 18.99
C ASN A 317 14.73 -8.84 18.17
N GLN A 318 14.28 -9.25 17.00
CA GLN A 318 15.05 -10.05 16.04
C GLN A 318 15.09 -9.33 14.69
N LEU A 319 16.25 -8.79 14.34
CA LEU A 319 16.44 -7.93 13.19
C LEU A 319 17.27 -8.62 12.11
N TYR A 320 16.79 -8.57 10.87
CA TYR A 320 17.57 -8.81 9.68
C TYR A 320 17.71 -7.51 8.90
N VAL A 321 18.92 -6.99 8.83
CA VAL A 321 19.21 -5.69 8.19
C VAL A 321 20.27 -5.93 7.14
N ASN A 322 20.00 -5.58 5.87
CA ASN A 322 20.89 -5.85 4.77
C ASN A 322 20.68 -4.88 3.62
N ASP A 323 21.77 -4.44 2.99
CA ASP A 323 21.80 -3.60 1.78
C ASP A 323 21.06 -2.25 1.94
N ASN A 324 21.13 -1.64 3.13
CA ASN A 324 20.57 -0.30 3.35
C ASN A 324 21.65 0.75 3.19
N HIS A 325 21.33 1.86 2.54
CA HIS A 325 22.27 2.92 2.19
C HIS A 325 21.76 4.30 2.59
N LEU A 326 22.64 5.12 3.12
CA LEU A 326 22.39 6.53 3.42
C LEU A 326 23.39 7.40 2.64
N SER A 327 22.91 8.22 1.71
CA SER A 327 23.70 9.28 1.12
C SER A 327 23.59 10.51 2.05
N PRO A 328 24.66 11.15 2.49
CA PRO A 328 26.01 11.15 1.94
C PRO A 328 27.02 10.22 2.63
N TYR A 329 26.60 9.18 3.31
CA TYR A 329 27.49 8.26 4.04
C TYR A 329 27.61 6.88 3.37
N PRO A 330 28.14 6.80 2.12
CA PRO A 330 28.13 5.55 1.34
C PRO A 330 29.03 4.46 1.90
N ALA A 331 29.93 4.79 2.81
CA ALA A 331 30.80 3.83 3.50
C ALA A 331 30.12 3.18 4.73
N TYR A 332 28.99 3.72 5.17
CA TYR A 332 28.25 3.21 6.33
C TYR A 332 27.05 2.42 5.83
N LEU A 333 26.97 1.17 6.24
CA LEU A 333 25.96 0.23 5.78
C LEU A 333 25.24 -0.41 6.96
N ASP A 334 23.97 -0.71 6.76
CA ASP A 334 23.19 -1.54 7.65
C ASP A 334 23.21 -1.04 9.11
N TYR A 335 23.65 -1.86 10.05
CA TYR A 335 23.66 -1.51 11.47
C TYR A 335 24.52 -0.27 11.81
N GLN A 336 25.45 0.12 10.94
CA GLN A 336 26.24 1.34 11.13
C GLN A 336 25.40 2.61 10.91
N LEU A 337 24.24 2.48 10.28
CA LEU A 337 23.31 3.57 10.01
C LEU A 337 22.30 3.79 11.14
N PHE A 338 22.23 2.86 12.09
CA PHE A 338 21.32 3.00 13.23
C PHE A 338 21.85 4.00 14.22
N TYR A 339 20.97 4.83 14.68
CA TYR A 339 21.32 5.91 15.57
C TYR A 339 20.21 6.17 16.57
N CYS A 340 20.56 6.45 17.81
CA CYS A 340 19.61 6.97 18.77
C CYS A 340 19.82 8.47 18.99
N CYS A 341 18.77 9.17 18.73
CA CYS A 341 18.34 10.43 19.30
C CYS A 341 19.23 11.64 19.01
N ASN A 342 20.06 12.09 19.90
CA ASN A 342 20.73 13.37 19.79
C ASN A 342 22.25 13.28 19.60
N ASP A 343 22.76 12.08 19.55
CA ASP A 343 24.20 11.80 19.59
C ASP A 343 24.80 11.40 18.25
N PHE A 344 24.13 11.70 17.15
CA PHE A 344 24.66 11.36 15.84
C PHE A 344 25.91 12.16 15.54
N PRO A 345 27.12 11.57 15.66
CA PRO A 345 28.30 12.19 15.13
C PRO A 345 28.22 12.10 13.63
N THR A 346 28.16 13.21 12.97
CA THR A 346 28.02 13.35 11.51
C THR A 346 29.02 12.56 10.67
N GLU A 347 29.97 11.86 11.28
CA GLU A 347 31.11 11.26 10.57
C GLU A 347 31.58 9.90 11.10
N ALA A 348 30.93 9.32 12.11
CA ALA A 348 31.35 8.01 12.62
C ALA A 348 30.21 6.96 12.55
N PRO A 349 30.52 5.73 12.15
CA PRO A 349 29.52 4.66 12.19
C PRO A 349 29.08 4.37 13.63
N ASN A 350 27.82 3.99 13.80
CA ASN A 350 27.35 3.53 15.10
C ASN A 350 28.08 2.24 15.49
N THR A 351 28.64 2.23 16.69
CA THR A 351 29.31 1.07 17.30
C THR A 351 28.48 0.43 18.42
N ASP A 352 27.50 1.15 18.93
CA ASP A 352 26.55 0.60 19.89
C ASP A 352 25.43 -0.12 19.13
N LEU A 353 25.34 -1.39 19.36
CA LEU A 353 24.45 -2.28 18.62
C LEU A 353 23.35 -2.83 19.53
N GLY A 354 23.25 -2.30 20.75
CA GLY A 354 22.23 -2.67 21.71
C GLY A 354 22.22 -4.18 22.05
N VAL A 355 21.09 -4.65 22.55
CA VAL A 355 20.89 -6.05 22.99
C VAL A 355 20.02 -6.87 22.04
N ALA A 356 19.41 -6.27 21.02
CA ALA A 356 18.57 -6.95 20.06
C ALA A 356 19.34 -8.04 19.28
N THR A 357 18.66 -9.13 18.93
CA THR A 357 19.26 -10.23 18.17
C THR A 357 19.40 -9.84 16.69
N ARG A 358 20.64 -9.86 16.18
CA ARG A 358 20.94 -9.71 14.75
C ARG A 358 20.89 -11.05 14.07
N ARG A 359 20.02 -11.17 13.09
CA ARG A 359 19.87 -12.41 12.33
C ARG A 359 20.85 -12.46 11.15
N ALA A 360 21.38 -13.66 10.88
CA ALA A 360 22.22 -13.91 9.71
C ALA A 360 21.40 -14.12 8.42
N SER A 361 20.09 -14.34 8.52
CA SER A 361 19.18 -14.52 7.38
C SER A 361 17.84 -13.86 7.67
N ARG A 362 17.16 -13.42 6.59
CA ARG A 362 15.84 -12.82 6.71
C ARG A 362 14.84 -13.76 7.40
N HIS A 363 13.86 -13.18 8.03
CA HIS A 363 12.67 -13.92 8.44
C HIS A 363 11.92 -14.40 7.20
N ALA A 364 11.41 -15.61 7.23
CA ALA A 364 10.65 -16.21 6.12
C ALA A 364 9.20 -15.67 6.11
N PHE A 365 9.07 -14.38 5.83
CA PHE A 365 7.80 -13.72 5.59
C PHE A 365 7.35 -13.96 4.13
N GLY A 366 6.26 -13.32 3.71
CA GLY A 366 5.75 -13.44 2.35
C GLY A 366 6.82 -13.12 1.28
N ASP A 367 6.58 -13.56 0.05
CA ASP A 367 7.52 -13.37 -1.04
C ASP A 367 7.76 -11.89 -1.33
N VAL A 368 9.03 -11.50 -1.39
CA VAL A 368 9.50 -10.16 -1.77
C VAL A 368 10.63 -10.31 -2.78
N ALA A 369 10.44 -9.76 -3.97
CA ALA A 369 11.49 -9.68 -4.99
C ALA A 369 12.34 -8.43 -4.73
N TYR A 370 13.46 -8.59 -4.01
CA TYR A 370 14.34 -7.48 -3.67
C TYR A 370 15.01 -6.86 -4.89
N LEU A 371 15.06 -5.52 -4.89
CA LEU A 371 15.80 -4.70 -5.83
C LEU A 371 17.14 -4.28 -5.23
N ASP A 372 18.12 -4.03 -6.08
CA ASP A 372 19.40 -3.47 -5.67
C ASP A 372 19.22 -2.02 -5.19
N ALA A 373 19.61 -1.74 -3.95
CA ALA A 373 19.46 -0.42 -3.34
C ALA A 373 20.26 0.67 -4.07
N THR A 374 21.36 0.33 -4.74
CA THR A 374 22.18 1.33 -5.45
C THR A 374 21.50 1.87 -6.72
N THR A 375 20.59 1.10 -7.32
CA THR A 375 19.81 1.47 -8.51
C THR A 375 18.35 1.76 -8.21
N LEU A 376 17.97 1.75 -6.96
CA LEU A 376 16.58 1.75 -6.50
C LEU A 376 15.78 2.97 -7.00
N ALA A 377 16.35 4.17 -6.95
CA ALA A 377 15.65 5.38 -7.42
C ALA A 377 15.17 5.21 -8.87
N GLY A 378 16.07 4.81 -9.78
CA GLY A 378 15.72 4.59 -11.18
C GLY A 378 14.68 3.49 -11.39
N ALA A 379 14.74 2.42 -10.59
CA ALA A 379 13.77 1.33 -10.66
C ALA A 379 12.36 1.72 -10.19
N LEU A 380 12.26 2.69 -9.26
CA LEU A 380 10.98 3.14 -8.70
C LEU A 380 10.34 4.26 -9.51
N LEU A 381 11.11 5.17 -10.12
CA LEU A 381 10.60 6.38 -10.78
C LEU A 381 9.52 6.13 -11.83
N GLY A 382 9.62 5.05 -12.59
CA GLY A 382 8.61 4.67 -13.59
C GLY A 382 7.50 3.78 -13.07
N ASN A 383 7.59 3.30 -11.82
CA ASN A 383 6.77 2.22 -11.29
C ASN A 383 6.32 2.47 -9.84
N THR A 384 6.02 3.71 -9.50
CA THR A 384 5.45 4.07 -8.21
C THR A 384 4.40 5.16 -8.37
N GLY A 385 3.49 5.25 -7.41
CA GLY A 385 2.40 6.21 -7.41
C GLY A 385 1.29 5.87 -8.39
N ALA A 386 0.19 6.60 -8.29
CA ALA A 386 -0.95 6.42 -9.17
C ALA A 386 -0.62 6.85 -10.61
N LEU A 387 -1.06 6.06 -11.56
CA LEU A 387 -0.82 6.29 -12.99
C LEU A 387 -2.16 6.46 -13.73
N PRO A 388 -2.18 7.26 -14.80
CA PRO A 388 -1.11 8.15 -15.28
C PRO A 388 -0.77 9.23 -14.24
N ALA A 389 0.51 9.65 -14.19
CA ALA A 389 0.99 10.60 -13.19
C ALA A 389 0.34 11.98 -13.36
N ASP A 390 -0.13 12.58 -12.26
CA ASP A 390 -0.61 13.96 -12.24
C ASP A 390 0.58 14.97 -12.23
N PRO A 391 0.34 16.28 -12.31
CA PRO A 391 1.40 17.28 -12.28
C PRO A 391 2.29 17.19 -11.04
N MET A 392 1.71 16.95 -9.87
CA MET A 392 2.47 16.80 -8.62
C MET A 392 3.38 15.57 -8.65
N ASP A 393 2.85 14.41 -9.04
CA ASP A 393 3.64 13.18 -9.13
C ASP A 393 4.80 13.34 -10.13
N ARG A 394 4.59 14.06 -11.24
CA ARG A 394 5.65 14.35 -12.22
C ARG A 394 6.73 15.27 -11.63
N ARG A 395 6.33 16.30 -10.86
CA ARG A 395 7.28 17.18 -10.15
C ARG A 395 8.14 16.36 -9.19
N ILE A 396 7.52 15.57 -8.33
CA ILE A 396 8.22 14.71 -7.37
C ILE A 396 9.20 13.78 -8.08
N ARG A 397 8.77 13.13 -9.15
CA ARG A 397 9.66 12.23 -9.92
C ARG A 397 10.82 12.96 -10.58
N SER A 398 10.59 14.19 -11.06
CA SER A 398 11.66 15.03 -11.63
C SER A 398 12.70 15.40 -10.56
N ASP A 399 12.27 15.87 -9.40
CA ASP A 399 13.16 16.24 -8.29
C ASP A 399 13.99 15.04 -7.81
N VAL A 400 13.38 13.87 -7.74
CA VAL A 400 14.09 12.63 -7.37
C VAL A 400 15.08 12.20 -8.46
N ALA A 401 14.71 12.32 -9.73
CA ALA A 401 15.58 11.97 -10.86
C ALA A 401 16.79 12.88 -10.93
N ASP A 402 16.59 14.17 -10.66
CA ASP A 402 17.65 15.19 -10.66
C ASP A 402 18.50 15.16 -9.37
N GLY A 403 18.02 14.45 -8.33
CA GLY A 403 18.65 14.43 -7.01
C GLY A 403 18.50 15.76 -6.26
N SER A 404 17.50 16.57 -6.60
CA SER A 404 17.26 17.88 -6.03
C SER A 404 16.87 17.81 -4.57
N ILE A 405 17.64 18.41 -3.68
CA ILE A 405 17.35 18.55 -2.26
C ILE A 405 17.22 20.03 -1.92
N ASP A 406 16.08 20.42 -1.40
CA ASP A 406 15.87 21.77 -0.89
C ASP A 406 16.25 21.82 0.60
N PRO A 407 17.34 22.50 0.96
CA PRO A 407 17.79 22.56 2.35
C PRO A 407 16.80 23.28 3.28
N THR A 408 15.83 24.02 2.73
CA THR A 408 14.85 24.80 3.49
C THR A 408 13.46 24.19 3.50
N ALA A 409 13.23 23.09 2.78
CA ALA A 409 11.91 22.49 2.64
C ALA A 409 11.24 22.11 3.98
N HIS A 410 12.07 21.79 4.99
CA HIS A 410 11.58 21.47 6.34
C HIS A 410 11.50 22.67 7.29
N GLU A 411 11.93 23.84 6.85
CA GLU A 411 11.94 25.06 7.65
C GLU A 411 10.73 25.96 7.37
N THR A 412 10.12 25.78 6.21
CA THR A 412 8.96 26.57 5.77
C THR A 412 7.76 25.68 5.51
N PRO A 413 6.52 26.16 5.76
CA PRO A 413 5.33 25.45 5.33
C PRO A 413 5.37 25.18 3.83
N LEU A 414 5.10 23.98 3.44
CA LEU A 414 5.00 23.60 2.02
C LEU A 414 3.77 24.24 1.40
N ALA A 415 3.91 24.74 0.18
CA ALA A 415 2.78 25.19 -0.61
C ALA A 415 2.01 23.99 -1.15
N LEU A 416 0.69 24.08 -1.14
CA LEU A 416 -0.15 23.06 -1.74
C LEU A 416 -0.07 23.14 -3.27
N ASP A 417 0.13 22.01 -3.92
CA ASP A 417 -0.04 21.90 -5.36
C ASP A 417 -1.52 22.03 -5.73
N ALA A 418 -1.77 22.56 -6.92
CA ALA A 418 -3.13 22.60 -7.45
C ALA A 418 -3.66 21.16 -7.67
N LEU A 419 -4.91 20.93 -7.29
CA LEU A 419 -5.59 19.68 -7.55
C LEU A 419 -6.01 19.60 -9.02
N THR A 420 -5.08 19.22 -9.85
CA THR A 420 -5.31 19.13 -11.30
C THR A 420 -4.91 17.75 -11.82
N LEU A 421 -5.72 17.26 -12.72
CA LEU A 421 -5.36 16.17 -13.61
C LEU A 421 -5.16 16.77 -14.99
N ASP A 422 -4.11 16.36 -15.68
CA ASP A 422 -3.84 16.84 -17.05
C ASP A 422 -4.57 15.95 -18.04
N PHE A 423 -5.32 16.60 -18.89
CA PHE A 423 -5.95 15.93 -20.01
C PHE A 423 -5.43 16.54 -21.32
N PRO A 424 -4.66 15.81 -22.15
CA PRO A 424 -4.07 16.36 -23.37
C PRO A 424 -5.07 16.99 -24.33
N ALA A 425 -6.31 16.49 -24.36
CA ALA A 425 -7.39 17.04 -25.16
C ALA A 425 -8.18 18.16 -24.44
N GLY A 426 -7.73 18.63 -23.27
CA GLY A 426 -8.44 19.64 -22.45
C GLY A 426 -9.65 19.10 -21.69
N SER A 427 -9.98 17.83 -21.86
CA SER A 427 -11.05 17.12 -21.15
C SER A 427 -10.63 15.66 -20.92
N PRO A 428 -11.18 15.00 -19.87
CA PRO A 428 -10.88 13.59 -19.65
C PRO A 428 -11.29 12.75 -20.86
N PRO A 429 -10.50 11.68 -21.19
CA PRO A 429 -10.94 10.69 -22.15
C PRO A 429 -12.30 10.09 -21.73
N PRO A 430 -13.15 9.70 -22.69
CA PRO A 430 -14.36 8.96 -22.34
C PRO A 430 -14.00 7.57 -21.81
N ALA A 431 -14.85 7.06 -20.92
CA ALA A 431 -14.73 5.67 -20.50
C ALA A 431 -14.94 4.73 -21.70
N PRO A 432 -14.20 3.62 -21.80
CA PRO A 432 -14.42 2.60 -22.81
C PRO A 432 -15.85 2.06 -22.80
N VAL A 433 -16.34 1.65 -23.97
CA VAL A 433 -17.66 1.02 -24.07
C VAL A 433 -17.62 -0.39 -23.49
N ASP A 434 -18.55 -0.67 -22.60
CA ASP A 434 -18.77 -1.95 -21.94
C ASP A 434 -20.29 -2.19 -21.97
N SER A 435 -20.74 -3.09 -22.86
CA SER A 435 -22.17 -3.23 -23.22
C SER A 435 -22.98 -4.05 -22.25
N ASP A 436 -22.38 -5.03 -21.61
CA ASP A 436 -23.03 -5.90 -20.62
C ASP A 436 -22.75 -5.48 -19.17
N ASN A 437 -21.94 -4.42 -18.98
CA ASN A 437 -21.58 -3.81 -17.70
C ASN A 437 -20.87 -4.80 -16.72
N ASP A 438 -20.01 -5.62 -17.24
CA ASP A 438 -19.28 -6.62 -16.47
C ASP A 438 -17.86 -6.17 -16.01
N GLY A 439 -17.45 -4.98 -16.40
CA GLY A 439 -16.16 -4.40 -16.01
C GLY A 439 -15.09 -4.48 -17.09
N MET A 440 -15.32 -5.25 -18.13
CA MET A 440 -14.38 -5.40 -19.25
C MET A 440 -14.89 -4.62 -20.48
N PRO A 441 -14.06 -3.82 -21.15
CA PRO A 441 -14.46 -3.14 -22.37
C PRO A 441 -14.73 -4.11 -23.52
N ASN A 442 -15.72 -3.79 -24.36
CA ASN A 442 -16.03 -4.58 -25.55
C ASN A 442 -14.79 -4.86 -26.43
N ALA A 443 -13.90 -3.89 -26.58
CA ALA A 443 -12.68 -4.06 -27.38
C ALA A 443 -11.75 -5.13 -26.78
N PHE A 444 -11.59 -5.15 -25.47
CA PHE A 444 -10.80 -6.15 -24.78
C PHE A 444 -11.40 -7.55 -24.94
N GLU A 445 -12.71 -7.68 -24.78
CA GLU A 445 -13.41 -8.95 -24.91
C GLU A 445 -13.35 -9.50 -26.35
N LEU A 446 -13.56 -8.64 -27.34
CA LEU A 446 -13.40 -9.02 -28.76
C LEU A 446 -11.98 -9.49 -29.08
N GLN A 447 -10.96 -8.86 -28.52
CA GLN A 447 -9.57 -9.29 -28.64
C GLN A 447 -9.34 -10.69 -28.08
N HIS A 448 -10.07 -11.04 -27.01
CA HIS A 448 -9.95 -12.33 -26.31
C HIS A 448 -11.12 -13.30 -26.61
N ALA A 449 -11.90 -13.05 -27.66
CA ALA A 449 -13.04 -13.90 -28.04
C ALA A 449 -12.64 -15.35 -28.29
N ALA A 450 -11.41 -15.62 -28.76
CA ALA A 450 -10.88 -16.97 -28.92
C ALA A 450 -10.72 -17.74 -27.60
N LEU A 451 -10.64 -17.01 -26.47
CA LEU A 451 -10.63 -17.57 -25.11
C LEU A 451 -12.03 -17.64 -24.50
N GLY A 452 -13.07 -17.23 -25.23
CA GLY A 452 -14.47 -17.40 -24.84
C GLY A 452 -15.14 -16.13 -24.33
N LEU A 453 -14.47 -14.95 -24.35
CA LEU A 453 -15.09 -13.70 -23.94
C LEU A 453 -16.09 -13.17 -24.98
N ASN A 454 -17.13 -12.48 -24.49
CA ASN A 454 -18.20 -11.97 -25.36
C ASN A 454 -18.80 -10.65 -24.80
N PRO A 455 -18.69 -9.52 -25.51
CA PRO A 455 -19.14 -8.20 -25.04
C PRO A 455 -20.65 -8.04 -24.80
N ASN A 456 -21.43 -9.11 -24.94
CA ASN A 456 -22.87 -9.11 -24.64
C ASN A 456 -23.24 -10.14 -23.57
N VAL A 457 -22.27 -10.72 -22.88
CA VAL A 457 -22.49 -11.75 -21.84
C VAL A 457 -21.57 -11.48 -20.67
N ALA A 458 -22.10 -11.03 -19.56
CA ALA A 458 -21.32 -10.74 -18.37
C ALA A 458 -20.57 -12.00 -17.88
N ASP A 459 -19.29 -12.07 -18.25
CA ASP A 459 -18.43 -13.23 -17.98
C ASP A 459 -17.20 -12.89 -17.08
N HIS A 460 -17.19 -11.70 -16.46
CA HIS A 460 -16.14 -11.17 -15.60
C HIS A 460 -15.68 -12.12 -14.50
N ASN A 461 -16.58 -12.92 -13.94
CA ASN A 461 -16.28 -13.91 -12.90
C ASN A 461 -15.85 -15.27 -13.46
N GLY A 462 -15.79 -15.44 -14.80
CA GLY A 462 -15.14 -16.57 -15.42
C GLY A 462 -13.63 -16.58 -15.19
N ALA A 463 -12.94 -17.65 -15.52
CA ALA A 463 -11.50 -17.80 -15.33
C ALA A 463 -10.76 -18.16 -16.63
N ALA A 464 -11.35 -17.87 -17.78
CA ALA A 464 -10.82 -18.26 -19.09
C ALA A 464 -9.48 -17.59 -19.40
N LEU A 465 -9.25 -16.36 -18.89
CA LEU A 465 -8.04 -15.60 -19.09
C LEU A 465 -6.91 -15.94 -18.11
N SER A 466 -7.23 -16.52 -16.94
CA SER A 466 -6.29 -16.67 -15.84
C SER A 466 -5.01 -17.38 -16.27
N LEU A 467 -5.06 -18.66 -16.57
CA LEU A 467 -3.89 -19.43 -16.91
C LEU A 467 -3.22 -18.99 -18.24
N PRO A 468 -3.97 -18.70 -19.34
CA PRO A 468 -3.35 -18.28 -20.59
C PRO A 468 -2.56 -16.96 -20.52
N LEU A 469 -3.02 -15.98 -19.72
CA LEU A 469 -2.43 -14.64 -19.71
C LEU A 469 -1.54 -14.36 -18.50
N THR A 470 -1.71 -15.09 -17.39
CA THR A 470 -0.92 -14.87 -16.18
C THR A 470 0.02 -16.02 -15.82
N GLY A 471 -0.16 -17.18 -16.44
CA GLY A 471 0.55 -18.41 -16.05
C GLY A 471 0.06 -19.02 -14.73
N VAL A 472 -0.93 -18.41 -14.07
CA VAL A 472 -1.49 -18.83 -12.78
C VAL A 472 -2.99 -19.06 -12.94
N SER A 473 -3.52 -20.12 -12.35
CA SER A 473 -4.98 -20.38 -12.34
C SER A 473 -5.64 -19.74 -11.12
N GLY A 474 -6.91 -19.37 -11.26
CA GLY A 474 -7.75 -18.94 -10.14
C GLY A 474 -8.07 -17.44 -10.08
N TYR A 475 -7.51 -16.63 -10.97
CA TYR A 475 -8.00 -15.27 -11.20
C TYR A 475 -9.29 -15.28 -11.99
N THR A 476 -10.16 -14.31 -11.75
CA THR A 476 -11.31 -14.04 -12.62
C THR A 476 -10.86 -13.33 -13.91
N ASN A 477 -11.70 -13.34 -14.94
CA ASN A 477 -11.42 -12.61 -16.19
C ASN A 477 -11.21 -11.11 -15.91
N LEU A 478 -12.04 -10.53 -15.04
CA LEU A 478 -11.91 -9.12 -14.66
C LEU A 478 -10.60 -8.84 -13.92
N GLU A 479 -10.18 -9.70 -12.99
CA GLU A 479 -8.87 -9.52 -12.31
C GLU A 479 -7.71 -9.54 -13.29
N VAL A 480 -7.75 -10.42 -14.29
CA VAL A 480 -6.73 -10.45 -15.35
C VAL A 480 -6.75 -9.16 -16.15
N TYR A 481 -7.93 -8.68 -16.57
CA TYR A 481 -8.06 -7.39 -17.27
C TYR A 481 -7.50 -6.23 -16.45
N LEU A 482 -7.91 -6.12 -15.17
CA LEU A 482 -7.46 -5.06 -14.28
C LEU A 482 -5.93 -5.07 -14.09
N ASN A 483 -5.31 -6.25 -14.05
CA ASN A 483 -3.86 -6.34 -13.96
C ASN A 483 -3.17 -5.92 -15.25
N LEU A 484 -3.64 -6.41 -16.40
CA LEU A 484 -3.08 -6.01 -17.71
C LEU A 484 -3.20 -4.50 -17.92
N LEU A 485 -4.31 -3.88 -17.49
CA LEU A 485 -4.48 -2.44 -17.53
C LEU A 485 -3.46 -1.71 -16.63
N ALA A 486 -3.23 -2.20 -15.42
CA ALA A 486 -2.21 -1.64 -14.53
C ALA A 486 -0.79 -1.79 -15.10
N ASP A 487 -0.45 -2.95 -15.64
CA ASP A 487 0.86 -3.21 -16.28
C ASP A 487 1.07 -2.29 -17.50
N ALA A 488 0.01 -2.04 -18.27
CA ALA A 488 0.06 -1.12 -19.39
C ALA A 488 0.33 0.32 -18.94
N LEU A 489 -0.28 0.79 -17.84
CA LEU A 489 0.00 2.10 -17.26
C LEU A 489 1.46 2.26 -16.79
N VAL A 490 2.05 1.20 -16.24
CA VAL A 490 3.46 1.18 -15.82
C VAL A 490 4.41 1.19 -17.03
N SER A 491 4.06 0.47 -18.10
CA SER A 491 4.91 0.37 -19.30
C SER A 491 4.85 1.62 -20.17
N ASP A 492 3.77 2.36 -20.12
CA ASP A 492 3.54 3.55 -20.95
C ASP A 492 3.94 4.83 -20.20
N THR A 493 5.24 5.02 -20.04
CA THR A 493 5.81 6.15 -19.30
C THR A 493 5.52 7.54 -19.91
N GLY A 494 4.58 7.69 -20.82
CA GLY A 494 4.26 8.99 -21.42
C GLY A 494 3.05 9.10 -22.32
N THR A 495 2.39 8.01 -22.70
CA THR A 495 1.25 8.05 -23.61
C THR A 495 -0.02 7.57 -22.92
N LEU A 496 -1.10 8.32 -23.01
CA LEU A 496 -2.38 7.95 -22.44
C LEU A 496 -2.94 6.70 -23.15
N ILE A 497 -3.06 5.60 -22.43
CA ILE A 497 -3.46 4.28 -22.94
C ILE A 497 -4.86 4.28 -23.57
N PHE A 498 -5.73 5.19 -23.15
CA PHE A 498 -7.09 5.30 -23.68
C PHE A 498 -7.19 5.92 -25.10
N GLY A 499 -6.05 6.38 -25.65
CA GLY A 499 -6.03 6.96 -27.00
C GLY A 499 -5.75 5.97 -28.13
N ASN A 500 -4.93 4.95 -27.92
CA ASN A 500 -4.46 4.09 -29.04
C ASN A 500 -4.04 2.66 -28.66
N GLY A 501 -4.19 2.20 -27.41
CA GLY A 501 -3.58 0.95 -26.95
C GLY A 501 -4.37 -0.34 -27.22
N PHE A 502 -5.66 -0.23 -27.45
CA PHE A 502 -6.53 -1.38 -27.74
C PHE A 502 -7.27 -1.29 -29.10
N GLU A 503 -6.90 -0.34 -29.96
CA GLU A 503 -7.47 -0.19 -31.30
C GLU A 503 -6.55 -0.72 -32.43
N GLN A 504 -5.61 -1.64 -32.15
CA GLN A 504 -4.85 -2.33 -33.19
C GLN A 504 -5.13 -3.83 -33.20
#